data_1abf32e31cbe2204298d632933eb99a8
#
_entry.id   1abf32e31cbe2204298d632933eb99a8
#
_cell.length_a   1.000
_cell.length_b   1.000
_cell.length_c   1.000
_cell.angle_alpha   90.00
_cell.angle_beta   90.00
_cell.angle_gamma   90.00
#
_symmetry.space_group_name_H-M   'P 1'
#
loop_
_entity.id
_entity.type
_entity.pdbx_description
1 polymer ?
#
loop_
_entity_poly.entity_id
_entity_poly.type
_entity_poly.pdbx_seq_one_letter_code
_entity_poly.pdbx_strand_id
1 'polypeptide(L)'
;MEFEKVNESKLPKEITSDIIPEYRSLERALACSVNDDIYVIVTRGEKPTSGYKVSVDSMVIEKKDEKETLIVYADFKDPDKKTAFSQIITYPVNVVKTDLKRLPDDIELRIQY
;
A
#
# COMPACT_ATOMS: atom_id res chain seq x y z
N MET A 1 9.57 -5.16 12.62
CA MET A 1 8.92 -5.90 11.53
C MET A 1 9.66 -5.67 10.23
N GLU A 2 9.93 -6.71 9.50
CA GLU A 2 10.60 -6.62 8.21
C GLU A 2 9.61 -6.76 7.06
N PHE A 3 9.88 -6.04 5.99
CA PHE A 3 9.08 -6.11 4.78
C PHE A 3 9.95 -5.75 3.57
N GLU A 4 9.50 -6.16 2.39
CA GLU A 4 10.17 -5.83 1.15
C GLU A 4 9.17 -5.43 0.07
N LYS A 5 9.56 -4.49 -0.79
CA LYS A 5 8.74 -4.07 -1.92
C LYS A 5 8.71 -5.19 -2.96
N VAL A 6 7.54 -5.44 -3.52
CA VAL A 6 7.36 -6.46 -4.55
C VAL A 6 6.99 -5.80 -5.86
N ASN A 7 7.69 -6.16 -6.94
CA ASN A 7 7.37 -5.68 -8.28
C ASN A 7 6.03 -6.26 -8.74
N GLU A 8 5.24 -5.47 -9.48
CA GLU A 8 3.94 -5.93 -9.98
C GLU A 8 4.02 -7.25 -10.74
N SER A 9 5.08 -7.46 -11.51
CA SER A 9 5.26 -8.68 -12.28
C SER A 9 5.42 -9.94 -11.41
N LYS A 10 5.74 -9.76 -10.13
CA LYS A 10 5.94 -10.86 -9.19
C LYS A 10 4.83 -11.00 -8.16
N LEU A 11 3.81 -10.15 -8.25
CA LEU A 11 2.68 -10.21 -7.32
C LEU A 11 1.77 -11.38 -7.63
N PRO A 12 1.16 -11.99 -6.59
CA PRO A 12 0.12 -12.98 -6.81
C PRO A 12 -1.02 -12.40 -7.62
N LYS A 13 -1.62 -13.22 -8.44
CA LYS A 13 -2.73 -12.82 -9.30
C LYS A 13 -3.92 -12.32 -8.49
N GLU A 14 -4.14 -12.87 -7.30
CA GLU A 14 -5.22 -12.44 -6.40
C GLU A 14 -5.08 -10.97 -6.05
N ILE A 15 -3.85 -10.48 -5.91
CA ILE A 15 -3.61 -9.07 -5.60
C ILE A 15 -3.80 -8.19 -6.84
N THR A 16 -3.19 -8.55 -7.96
CA THR A 16 -3.23 -7.72 -9.17
C THR A 16 -4.58 -7.70 -9.86
N SER A 17 -5.32 -8.81 -9.82
CA SER A 17 -6.58 -8.94 -10.53
C SER A 17 -7.82 -8.66 -9.69
N ASP A 18 -7.78 -8.99 -8.39
CA ASP A 18 -8.96 -8.89 -7.54
C ASP A 18 -8.91 -7.73 -6.55
N ILE A 19 -7.78 -7.53 -5.88
CA ILE A 19 -7.67 -6.53 -4.81
C ILE A 19 -7.38 -5.13 -5.35
N ILE A 20 -6.33 -4.98 -6.14
CA ILE A 20 -5.95 -3.65 -6.63
C ILE A 20 -7.06 -2.98 -7.43
N PRO A 21 -7.69 -3.63 -8.42
CA PRO A 21 -8.77 -2.99 -9.17
C PRO A 21 -9.96 -2.54 -8.32
N GLU A 22 -10.25 -3.27 -7.24
CA GLU A 22 -11.36 -2.93 -6.36
C GLU A 22 -11.07 -1.74 -5.46
N TYR A 23 -9.84 -1.60 -4.97
CA TYR A 23 -9.49 -0.61 -3.96
C TYR A 23 -8.63 0.55 -4.45
N ARG A 24 -8.09 0.50 -5.67
CA ARG A 24 -7.15 1.51 -6.17
C ARG A 24 -7.69 2.94 -6.22
N SER A 25 -9.00 3.10 -6.29
CA SER A 25 -9.62 4.43 -6.30
C SER A 25 -9.77 5.04 -4.92
N LEU A 26 -9.43 4.29 -3.86
CA LEU A 26 -9.51 4.74 -2.48
C LEU A 26 -8.11 5.03 -1.94
N GLU A 27 -8.04 5.88 -0.92
CA GLU A 27 -6.81 6.16 -0.20
C GLU A 27 -6.83 5.35 1.09
N ARG A 28 -6.11 4.22 1.11
CA ARG A 28 -6.12 3.33 2.27
C ARG A 28 -4.99 2.32 2.27
N ALA A 29 -4.82 1.64 3.40
CA ALA A 29 -3.92 0.51 3.54
C ALA A 29 -4.77 -0.75 3.74
N LEU A 30 -4.33 -1.84 3.12
CA LEU A 30 -4.98 -3.14 3.18
C LEU A 30 -3.94 -4.21 3.51
N ALA A 31 -4.38 -5.26 4.18
CA ALA A 31 -3.54 -6.44 4.40
C ALA A 31 -4.27 -7.67 3.87
N CYS A 32 -3.54 -8.56 3.24
CA CYS A 32 -4.11 -9.81 2.75
C CYS A 32 -3.12 -10.95 2.87
N SER A 33 -3.65 -12.17 2.97
CA SER A 33 -2.86 -13.39 3.03
C SER A 33 -3.01 -14.14 1.71
N VAL A 34 -1.89 -14.41 1.05
CA VAL A 34 -1.87 -15.21 -0.18
C VAL A 34 -0.71 -16.20 -0.09
N ASN A 35 -1.00 -17.49 -0.24
CA ASN A 35 0.02 -18.55 -0.15
C ASN A 35 0.87 -18.48 1.11
N ASP A 36 0.23 -18.25 2.25
CA ASP A 36 0.85 -18.15 3.57
C ASP A 36 1.73 -16.91 3.79
N ASP A 37 1.79 -16.00 2.81
CA ASP A 37 2.48 -14.72 2.94
C ASP A 37 1.47 -13.61 3.20
N ILE A 38 1.86 -12.66 4.05
CA ILE A 38 1.05 -11.49 4.35
C ILE A 38 1.57 -10.30 3.57
N TYR A 39 0.72 -9.75 2.72
CA TYR A 39 1.04 -8.57 1.90
C TYR A 39 0.30 -7.35 2.45
N VAL A 40 0.95 -6.19 2.40
CA VAL A 40 0.32 -4.92 2.71
C VAL A 40 0.29 -4.08 1.45
N ILE A 41 -0.89 -3.56 1.12
CA ILE A 41 -1.15 -2.79 -0.08
C ILE A 41 -1.57 -1.39 0.34
N VAL A 42 -0.86 -0.37 -0.14
CA VAL A 42 -1.24 1.02 0.10
C VAL A 42 -1.67 1.63 -1.22
N THR A 43 -2.89 2.15 -1.26
CA THR A 43 -3.45 2.81 -2.42
C THR A 43 -3.60 4.30 -2.15
N ARG A 44 -3.37 5.12 -3.17
CA ARG A 44 -3.41 6.57 -3.02
C ARG A 44 -4.66 7.22 -3.63
N GLY A 45 -5.44 6.45 -4.38
CA GLY A 45 -6.62 6.95 -5.06
C GLY A 45 -6.31 7.45 -6.47
N GLU A 46 -7.34 7.95 -7.13
CA GLU A 46 -7.21 8.44 -8.50
C GLU A 46 -6.45 9.77 -8.55
N LYS A 47 -5.51 9.86 -9.48
CA LYS A 47 -4.72 11.08 -9.71
C LYS A 47 -4.82 11.49 -11.18
N PRO A 48 -4.89 12.81 -11.47
CA PRO A 48 -5.13 13.30 -12.83
C PRO A 48 -3.94 13.18 -13.78
N THR A 49 -2.73 12.99 -13.23
CA THR A 49 -1.52 12.90 -14.06
C THR A 49 -0.59 11.83 -13.52
N SER A 50 0.45 11.50 -14.26
CA SER A 50 1.54 10.67 -13.75
C SER A 50 2.40 11.47 -12.75
N GLY A 51 3.34 10.82 -12.09
CA GLY A 51 4.29 11.48 -11.19
C GLY A 51 3.91 11.42 -9.71
N TYR A 52 2.67 11.09 -9.37
CA TYR A 52 2.27 10.85 -7.98
C TYR A 52 2.83 9.50 -7.54
N LYS A 53 3.40 9.44 -6.35
CA LYS A 53 4.07 8.24 -5.84
C LYS A 53 3.59 7.88 -4.45
N VAL A 54 3.67 6.60 -4.14
CA VAL A 54 3.41 6.07 -2.81
C VAL A 54 4.46 5.02 -2.48
N SER A 55 4.98 5.06 -1.26
CA SER A 55 5.91 4.04 -0.79
C SER A 55 5.69 3.80 0.69
N VAL A 56 5.81 2.54 1.11
CA VAL A 56 5.75 2.20 2.53
C VAL A 56 7.10 2.50 3.15
N ASP A 57 7.10 3.36 4.17
CA ASP A 57 8.30 3.75 4.89
C ASP A 57 8.60 2.79 6.05
N SER A 58 7.60 2.57 6.89
CA SER A 58 7.75 1.68 8.04
C SER A 58 6.39 1.17 8.49
N MET A 59 6.42 0.12 9.32
CA MET A 59 5.21 -0.44 9.89
C MET A 59 5.49 -0.89 11.32
N VAL A 60 4.51 -0.72 12.20
CA VAL A 60 4.58 -1.21 13.57
C VAL A 60 3.27 -1.88 13.96
N ILE A 61 3.35 -2.85 14.86
CA ILE A 61 2.17 -3.47 15.43
C ILE A 61 1.95 -2.90 16.83
N GLU A 62 0.75 -2.40 17.06
CA GLU A 62 0.35 -1.89 18.34
C GLU A 62 -0.71 -2.80 18.93
N LYS A 63 -0.47 -3.31 20.13
CA LYS A 63 -1.42 -4.16 20.84
C LYS A 63 -2.16 -3.36 21.89
N LYS A 64 -3.48 -3.42 21.84
CA LYS A 64 -4.33 -2.76 22.83
C LYS A 64 -5.59 -3.60 23.02
N ASP A 65 -5.90 -3.92 24.28
CA ASP A 65 -7.10 -4.70 24.63
C ASP A 65 -7.22 -6.01 23.83
N GLU A 66 -6.09 -6.73 23.72
CA GLU A 66 -5.97 -8.00 23.00
C GLU A 66 -6.16 -7.88 21.48
N LYS A 67 -6.28 -6.66 20.95
CA LYS A 67 -6.32 -6.43 19.51
C LYS A 67 -4.99 -5.96 19.00
N GLU A 68 -4.63 -6.41 17.81
CA GLU A 68 -3.43 -5.97 17.10
C GLU A 68 -3.81 -5.05 15.96
N THR A 69 -3.27 -3.82 15.97
CA THR A 69 -3.43 -2.86 14.89
C THR A 69 -2.10 -2.70 14.18
N LEU A 70 -2.09 -2.93 12.88
CA LEU A 70 -0.92 -2.66 12.08
C LEU A 70 -0.97 -1.20 11.64
N ILE A 71 0.04 -0.42 12.04
CA ILE A 71 0.14 0.98 11.64
C ILE A 71 1.14 1.06 10.50
N VAL A 72 0.70 1.54 9.35
CA VAL A 72 1.50 1.65 8.14
C VAL A 72 1.83 3.12 7.91
N TYR A 73 3.11 3.45 7.94
CA TYR A 73 3.60 4.79 7.61
C TYR A 73 4.00 4.79 6.14
N ALA A 74 3.32 5.59 5.35
CA ALA A 74 3.56 5.67 3.92
C ALA A 74 3.93 7.08 3.49
N ASP A 75 4.90 7.19 2.58
CA ASP A 75 5.29 8.46 1.99
C ASP A 75 4.49 8.67 0.71
N PHE A 76 3.79 9.80 0.64
CA PHE A 76 3.05 10.23 -0.53
C PHE A 76 3.78 11.43 -1.14
N LYS A 77 4.30 11.26 -2.34
CA LYS A 77 5.01 12.33 -3.04
C LYS A 77 4.24 12.78 -4.25
N ASP A 78 4.03 14.10 -4.35
CA ASP A 78 3.38 14.70 -5.49
C ASP A 78 4.42 15.06 -6.55
N PRO A 79 4.00 15.16 -7.83
CA PRO A 79 4.92 15.60 -8.87
C PRO A 79 5.34 17.06 -8.66
N ASP A 80 6.54 17.40 -9.12
CA ASP A 80 7.02 18.77 -9.13
C ASP A 80 6.17 19.56 -10.12
N LYS A 81 5.64 20.70 -9.68
CA LYS A 81 4.80 21.57 -10.52
C LYS A 81 5.52 22.08 -11.76
N LYS A 82 6.84 22.11 -11.73
CA LYS A 82 7.66 22.59 -12.86
C LYS A 82 7.93 21.51 -13.90
N THR A 83 7.63 20.26 -13.59
CA THR A 83 7.87 19.13 -14.48
C THR A 83 6.61 18.82 -15.26
N ALA A 84 6.76 18.63 -16.57
CA ALA A 84 5.63 18.21 -17.41
C ALA A 84 5.41 16.71 -17.24
N PHE A 85 4.22 16.33 -16.82
CA PHE A 85 3.82 14.94 -16.71
C PHE A 85 2.70 14.63 -17.70
N SER A 86 2.57 13.35 -18.02
CA SER A 86 1.50 12.90 -18.88
C SER A 86 0.13 13.16 -18.23
N GLN A 87 -0.82 13.65 -19.02
CA GLN A 87 -2.20 13.92 -18.59
C GLN A 87 -3.03 12.64 -18.58
N ILE A 88 -2.48 11.60 -17.98
CA ILE A 88 -3.11 10.29 -17.90
C ILE A 88 -3.54 10.03 -16.45
N ILE A 89 -4.79 9.61 -16.26
CA ILE A 89 -5.29 9.23 -14.95
C ILE A 89 -4.49 8.03 -14.45
N THR A 90 -3.96 8.12 -13.22
CA THR A 90 -3.17 7.07 -12.59
C THR A 90 -3.72 6.70 -11.22
N TYR A 91 -3.35 5.51 -10.77
CA TYR A 91 -3.74 5.01 -9.44
C TYR A 91 -2.49 4.49 -8.74
N PRO A 92 -1.76 5.38 -8.03
CA PRO A 92 -0.52 4.95 -7.36
C PRO A 92 -0.79 3.87 -6.32
N VAL A 93 -0.01 2.79 -6.36
CA VAL A 93 -0.14 1.66 -5.46
C VAL A 93 1.25 1.16 -5.09
N ASN A 94 1.44 0.82 -3.82
CA ASN A 94 2.66 0.17 -3.37
C ASN A 94 2.29 -1.11 -2.62
N VAL A 95 2.93 -2.21 -2.97
CA VAL A 95 2.71 -3.51 -2.33
C VAL A 95 4.00 -3.98 -1.71
N VAL A 96 3.94 -4.36 -0.44
CA VAL A 96 5.08 -4.94 0.27
C VAL A 96 4.70 -6.30 0.82
N LYS A 97 5.66 -7.21 0.84
CA LYS A 97 5.53 -8.52 1.46
C LYS A 97 6.13 -8.43 2.85
N THR A 98 5.42 -8.88 3.85
CA THR A 98 5.86 -8.78 5.24
C THR A 98 6.30 -10.12 5.81
N ASP A 99 6.94 -10.09 6.97
CA ASP A 99 7.28 -11.28 7.73
C ASP A 99 6.22 -11.65 8.76
N LEU A 100 5.05 -11.04 8.69
CA LEU A 100 3.94 -11.35 9.58
C LEU A 100 3.48 -12.80 9.40
N LYS A 101 3.06 -13.43 10.50
CA LYS A 101 2.59 -14.80 10.49
C LYS A 101 1.07 -14.91 10.40
N ARG A 102 0.37 -13.81 10.67
CA ARG A 102 -1.09 -13.73 10.60
C ARG A 102 -1.54 -12.32 10.30
N LEU A 103 -2.77 -12.21 9.82
CA LEU A 103 -3.36 -10.90 9.55
C LEU A 103 -3.60 -10.14 10.86
N PRO A 104 -3.35 -8.83 10.88
CA PRO A 104 -3.71 -8.01 12.04
C PRO A 104 -5.23 -7.89 12.16
N ASP A 105 -5.72 -7.54 13.35
CA ASP A 105 -7.15 -7.31 13.55
C ASP A 105 -7.62 -6.04 12.85
N ASP A 106 -6.80 -5.00 12.90
CA ASP A 106 -7.07 -3.72 12.25
C ASP A 106 -5.82 -3.21 11.53
N ILE A 107 -6.01 -2.31 10.58
CA ILE A 107 -4.92 -1.66 9.87
C ILE A 107 -5.20 -0.16 9.79
N GLU A 108 -4.16 0.64 10.03
CA GLU A 108 -4.26 2.09 10.01
C GLU A 108 -3.19 2.66 9.08
N LEU A 109 -3.57 3.59 8.23
CA LEU A 109 -2.65 4.28 7.32
C LEU A 109 -2.32 5.66 7.90
N ARG A 110 -1.03 5.93 8.05
CA ARG A 110 -0.53 7.25 8.42
C ARG A 110 0.33 7.78 7.29
N ILE A 111 -0.09 8.88 6.72
CA ILE A 111 0.52 9.45 5.52
C ILE A 111 1.55 10.49 5.89
N GLN A 112 2.70 10.41 5.24
CA GLN A 112 3.79 11.39 5.35
C GLN A 112 3.93 12.07 3.98
N TYR A 113 3.96 13.37 3.99
CA TYR A 113 4.10 14.17 2.75
C TYR A 113 5.50 14.75 2.61
#